data_f24cf785264fcf5c1809c98bf8ab68e5
#
_entry.id   f24cf785264fcf5c1809c98bf8ab68e5
#
_cell.length_a   1.000
_cell.length_b   1.000
_cell.length_c   1.000
_cell.angle_alpha   90.00
_cell.angle_beta   90.00
_cell.angle_gamma   90.00
#
_symmetry.space_group_name_H-M   'P 1'
#
loop_
_entity.id
_entity.type
_entity.pdbx_description
1 polymer ?
#
loop_
_entity_poly.entity_id
_entity_poly.type
_entity_poly.pdbx_seq_one_letter_code
_entity_poly.pdbx_strand_id
1 'polypeptide(L)'
;DLLCKNKHLNKTQAMEEKGYQLLHIKDTDWNNPIKQEIWKSVINNKIGKSYKFFARKLKIINLTDSLEFVKSYLNENHLQGYCNYLYAYGLCNEKNEVYSIMTFGKSRFDKNIEYELLRFCNAKFFNVRGAASKLMSGFEKYYKPKSIISYANRDWSQGNLYKAIGFKYSHIAEPNYFYIDCNFNIIKRQQ
;
A
#
# COMPACT_ATOMS: atom_id res chain seq x y z
N ASP A 1 -17.31 5.40 24.88
CA ASP A 1 -18.55 5.74 24.22
C ASP A 1 -18.73 4.86 22.99
N LEU A 2 -19.59 3.83 23.10
CA LEU A 2 -19.86 2.83 22.03
C LEU A 2 -20.37 3.48 20.73
N LEU A 3 -20.97 4.66 20.80
CA LEU A 3 -21.41 5.46 19.66
C LEU A 3 -20.24 5.96 18.78
N CYS A 4 -19.02 6.03 19.32
CA CYS A 4 -17.85 6.50 18.58
C CYS A 4 -17.15 5.42 17.76
N LYS A 5 -17.30 4.13 18.13
CA LYS A 5 -16.55 3.01 17.54
C LYS A 5 -16.77 2.84 16.02
N ASN A 6 -17.99 3.13 15.54
CA ASN A 6 -18.35 2.93 14.13
C ASN A 6 -18.50 4.25 13.36
N LYS A 7 -18.21 5.41 13.96
CA LYS A 7 -18.44 6.73 13.33
C LYS A 7 -17.76 6.87 11.96
N HIS A 8 -16.49 6.46 11.86
CA HIS A 8 -15.74 6.53 10.59
C HIS A 8 -16.25 5.53 9.57
N LEU A 9 -16.58 4.32 10.00
CA LEU A 9 -17.15 3.29 9.14
C LEU A 9 -18.49 3.74 8.55
N ASN A 10 -19.40 4.24 9.39
CA ASN A 10 -20.71 4.74 8.96
C ASN A 10 -20.59 5.89 7.96
N LYS A 11 -19.64 6.82 8.19
CA LYS A 11 -19.36 7.90 7.22
C LYS A 11 -18.86 7.34 5.88
N THR A 12 -17.96 6.36 5.91
CA THR A 12 -17.44 5.72 4.69
C THR A 12 -18.58 5.09 3.91
N GLN A 13 -19.43 4.28 4.56
CA GLN A 13 -20.54 3.60 3.92
C GLN A 13 -21.53 4.60 3.32
N ALA A 14 -21.94 5.63 4.08
CA ALA A 14 -22.87 6.65 3.58
C ALA A 14 -22.32 7.43 2.37
N MET A 15 -21.02 7.60 2.26
CA MET A 15 -20.40 8.26 1.09
C MET A 15 -20.27 7.29 -0.09
N GLU A 16 -19.93 6.01 0.16
CA GLU A 16 -19.85 4.97 -0.86
C GLU A 16 -21.23 4.72 -1.51
N GLU A 17 -22.31 4.71 -0.73
CA GLU A 17 -23.70 4.62 -1.23
C GLU A 17 -24.06 5.76 -2.19
N LYS A 18 -23.47 6.95 -1.98
CA LYS A 18 -23.64 8.09 -2.87
C LYS A 18 -22.64 8.12 -4.04
N GLY A 19 -21.83 7.07 -4.21
CA GLY A 19 -20.81 6.97 -5.26
C GLY A 19 -19.53 7.77 -5.02
N TYR A 20 -19.31 8.28 -3.80
CA TYR A 20 -18.11 9.02 -3.45
C TYR A 20 -17.12 8.16 -2.68
N GLN A 21 -15.82 8.38 -2.90
CA GLN A 21 -14.77 7.80 -2.07
C GLN A 21 -14.37 8.79 -0.97
N LEU A 22 -14.51 8.38 0.29
CA LEU A 22 -14.03 9.14 1.44
C LEU A 22 -12.58 8.75 1.77
N LEU A 23 -11.74 9.74 2.05
CA LEU A 23 -10.39 9.55 2.56
C LEU A 23 -10.35 9.96 4.03
N HIS A 24 -9.85 9.07 4.89
CA HIS A 24 -9.62 9.35 6.31
C HIS A 24 -8.14 9.66 6.52
N ILE A 25 -7.83 10.92 6.76
CA ILE A 25 -6.48 11.39 7.06
C ILE A 25 -6.39 11.64 8.56
N LYS A 26 -5.50 10.91 9.23
CA LYS A 26 -5.30 11.07 10.66
C LYS A 26 -4.41 12.29 10.91
N ASP A 27 -4.67 13.00 12.01
CA ASP A 27 -3.84 14.11 12.47
C ASP A 27 -2.38 13.68 12.72
N THR A 28 -2.18 12.49 13.29
CA THR A 28 -0.85 11.86 13.47
C THR A 28 -0.09 11.69 12.14
N ASP A 29 -0.80 11.42 11.05
CA ASP A 29 -0.18 11.30 9.72
C ASP A 29 0.04 12.69 9.10
N TRP A 30 -0.93 13.61 9.28
CA TRP A 30 -0.84 14.95 8.69
C TRP A 30 0.24 15.82 9.36
N ASN A 31 0.44 15.66 10.67
CA ASN A 31 1.47 16.37 11.43
C ASN A 31 2.88 15.76 11.26
N ASN A 32 3.01 14.60 10.63
CA ASN A 32 4.30 14.02 10.27
C ASN A 32 4.72 14.50 8.86
N PRO A 33 5.83 15.25 8.69
CA PRO A 33 6.19 15.85 7.40
C PRO A 33 6.31 14.83 6.25
N ILE A 34 6.88 13.64 6.52
CA ILE A 34 7.05 12.60 5.50
C ILE A 34 5.68 12.06 5.06
N LYS A 35 4.82 11.72 6.02
CA LYS A 35 3.49 11.19 5.72
C LYS A 35 2.58 12.24 5.08
N GLN A 36 2.71 13.50 5.48
CA GLN A 36 1.99 14.60 4.85
C GLN A 36 2.29 14.68 3.35
N GLU A 37 3.57 14.58 2.95
CA GLU A 37 3.96 14.55 1.54
C GLU A 37 3.41 13.31 0.80
N ILE A 38 3.37 12.14 1.46
CA ILE A 38 2.73 10.95 0.89
C ILE A 38 1.23 11.20 0.68
N TRP A 39 0.53 11.80 1.65
CA TRP A 39 -0.88 12.16 1.54
C TRP A 39 -1.14 13.16 0.42
N LYS A 40 -0.31 14.20 0.27
CA LYS A 40 -0.37 15.13 -0.86
C LYS A 40 -0.23 14.41 -2.20
N SER A 41 0.68 13.42 -2.27
CA SER A 41 0.85 12.58 -3.45
C SER A 41 -0.39 11.72 -3.73
N VAL A 42 -0.99 11.10 -2.71
CA VAL A 42 -2.23 10.31 -2.84
C VAL A 42 -3.38 11.18 -3.36
N ILE A 43 -3.57 12.37 -2.79
CA ILE A 43 -4.59 13.32 -3.21
C ILE A 43 -4.36 13.74 -4.68
N ASN A 44 -3.13 14.13 -5.03
CA ASN A 44 -2.78 14.50 -6.40
C ASN A 44 -3.07 13.37 -7.40
N ASN A 45 -2.81 12.12 -7.02
CA ASN A 45 -3.15 10.98 -7.86
C ASN A 45 -4.67 10.85 -8.05
N LYS A 46 -5.44 10.99 -6.99
CA LYS A 46 -6.91 10.90 -7.02
C LYS A 46 -7.55 11.97 -7.91
N ILE A 47 -7.03 13.20 -7.88
CA ILE A 47 -7.53 14.30 -8.72
C ILE A 47 -6.85 14.40 -10.09
N GLY A 48 -6.02 13.39 -10.45
CA GLY A 48 -5.40 13.27 -11.78
C GLY A 48 -4.21 14.19 -12.03
N LYS A 49 -3.65 14.84 -11.01
CA LYS A 49 -2.51 15.79 -11.10
C LYS A 49 -1.14 15.16 -10.96
N SER A 50 -1.03 13.83 -10.77
CA SER A 50 0.26 13.14 -10.72
C SER A 50 0.90 13.02 -12.10
N TYR A 51 2.24 12.99 -12.14
CA TYR A 51 2.99 12.69 -13.36
C TYR A 51 2.68 11.26 -13.83
N LYS A 52 2.19 11.13 -15.08
CA LYS A 52 1.78 9.84 -15.64
C LYS A 52 2.97 9.14 -16.28
N PHE A 53 3.26 7.93 -15.81
CA PHE A 53 4.29 7.05 -16.38
C PHE A 53 3.66 5.71 -16.78
N PHE A 54 4.30 4.97 -17.70
CA PHE A 54 3.79 3.67 -18.13
C PHE A 54 4.79 2.57 -17.78
N ALA A 55 4.35 1.56 -17.05
CA ALA A 55 5.19 0.44 -16.62
C ALA A 55 5.83 -0.32 -17.80
N ARG A 56 5.23 -0.29 -19.01
CA ARG A 56 5.82 -0.90 -20.22
C ARG A 56 7.18 -0.29 -20.60
N LYS A 57 7.44 0.97 -20.21
CA LYS A 57 8.72 1.66 -20.45
C LYS A 57 9.76 1.42 -19.35
N LEU A 58 9.43 0.67 -18.33
CA LEU A 58 10.28 0.38 -17.20
C LEU A 58 10.69 -1.09 -17.20
N LYS A 59 11.87 -1.41 -16.73
CA LYS A 59 12.31 -2.80 -16.51
C LYS A 59 12.04 -3.24 -15.08
N ILE A 60 11.79 -4.55 -14.89
CA ILE A 60 11.70 -5.17 -13.55
C ILE A 60 13.13 -5.39 -13.05
N ILE A 61 13.37 -5.04 -11.79
CA ILE A 61 14.60 -5.33 -11.07
C ILE A 61 14.28 -6.10 -9.78
N ASN A 62 15.17 -7.00 -9.41
CA ASN A 62 15.13 -7.66 -8.12
C ASN A 62 15.83 -6.77 -7.09
N LEU A 63 15.15 -6.46 -5.99
CA LEU A 63 15.63 -5.62 -4.90
C LEU A 63 15.68 -6.39 -3.57
N THR A 64 15.56 -7.72 -3.61
CA THR A 64 15.46 -8.57 -2.40
C THR A 64 16.62 -8.36 -1.45
N ASP A 65 17.84 -8.25 -1.98
CA ASP A 65 19.06 -8.06 -1.19
C ASP A 65 19.41 -6.57 -0.94
N SER A 66 18.57 -5.64 -1.42
CA SER A 66 18.78 -4.19 -1.29
C SER A 66 18.00 -3.61 -0.11
N LEU A 67 18.16 -4.19 1.09
CA LEU A 67 17.34 -3.90 2.26
C LEU A 67 17.24 -2.41 2.61
N GLU A 68 18.38 -1.71 2.72
CA GLU A 68 18.40 -0.30 3.13
C GLU A 68 17.72 0.60 2.10
N PHE A 69 17.91 0.31 0.81
CA PHE A 69 17.22 1.03 -0.25
C PHE A 69 15.71 0.81 -0.20
N VAL A 70 15.24 -0.44 -0.10
CA VAL A 70 13.81 -0.76 -0.03
C VAL A 70 13.18 -0.16 1.21
N LYS A 71 13.87 -0.17 2.36
CA LYS A 71 13.42 0.41 3.61
C LYS A 71 13.25 1.93 3.50
N SER A 72 14.26 2.63 2.98
CA SER A 72 14.20 4.07 2.74
C SER A 72 13.06 4.41 1.77
N TYR A 73 12.99 3.73 0.63
CA TYR A 73 11.98 3.97 -0.38
C TYR A 73 10.55 3.79 0.16
N LEU A 74 10.29 2.70 0.91
CA LEU A 74 8.96 2.45 1.49
C LEU A 74 8.61 3.46 2.58
N ASN A 75 9.56 3.87 3.41
CA ASN A 75 9.32 4.89 4.43
C ASN A 75 9.00 6.26 3.81
N GLU A 76 9.57 6.57 2.66
CA GLU A 76 9.34 7.83 1.96
C GLU A 76 8.09 7.86 1.08
N ASN A 77 7.61 6.70 0.61
CA ASN A 77 6.59 6.63 -0.43
C ASN A 77 5.32 5.84 -0.04
N HIS A 78 5.32 5.11 1.09
CA HIS A 78 4.19 4.30 1.53
C HIS A 78 3.69 4.72 2.91
N LEU A 79 2.39 5.00 3.08
CA LEU A 79 1.79 5.48 4.34
C LEU A 79 2.09 4.59 5.55
N GLN A 80 2.14 3.28 5.37
CA GLN A 80 2.48 2.34 6.43
C GLN A 80 3.99 2.10 6.58
N GLY A 81 4.81 2.69 5.69
CA GLY A 81 6.25 2.53 5.69
C GLY A 81 6.72 1.09 5.45
N TYR A 82 7.96 0.86 5.84
CA TYR A 82 8.63 -0.44 5.73
C TYR A 82 8.00 -1.51 6.66
N CYS A 83 8.04 -2.74 6.19
CA CYS A 83 7.90 -3.95 6.99
C CYS A 83 8.84 -5.04 6.45
N ASN A 84 9.19 -6.02 7.29
CA ASN A 84 10.01 -7.16 6.86
C ASN A 84 9.36 -7.89 5.69
N TYR A 85 10.17 -8.30 4.72
CA TYR A 85 9.74 -8.99 3.51
C TYR A 85 10.67 -10.18 3.21
N LEU A 86 10.23 -11.06 2.32
CA LEU A 86 11.06 -12.13 1.74
C LEU A 86 11.58 -11.73 0.36
N TYR A 87 10.74 -11.06 -0.43
CA TYR A 87 11.03 -10.67 -1.81
C TYR A 87 10.62 -9.24 -2.05
N ALA A 88 11.47 -8.50 -2.78
CA ALA A 88 11.22 -7.15 -3.22
C ALA A 88 11.54 -6.99 -4.70
N TYR A 89 10.61 -6.41 -5.44
CA TYR A 89 10.77 -6.09 -6.85
C TYR A 89 10.49 -4.62 -7.10
N GLY A 90 11.26 -4.04 -8.01
CA GLY A 90 11.09 -2.66 -8.43
C GLY A 90 10.88 -2.52 -9.94
N LEU A 91 10.34 -1.39 -10.34
CA LEU A 91 10.34 -0.92 -11.71
C LEU A 91 11.26 0.28 -11.83
N CYS A 92 12.25 0.20 -12.71
CA CYS A 92 13.18 1.29 -12.95
C CYS A 92 13.29 1.64 -14.45
N ASN A 93 13.75 2.87 -14.72
CA ASN A 93 14.11 3.31 -16.07
C ASN A 93 15.53 2.86 -16.44
N GLU A 94 16.01 3.29 -17.61
CA GLU A 94 17.35 2.99 -18.12
C GLU A 94 18.48 3.57 -17.26
N LYS A 95 18.21 4.63 -16.50
CA LYS A 95 19.13 5.25 -15.55
C LYS A 95 19.12 4.59 -14.17
N ASN A 96 18.41 3.47 -14.00
CA ASN A 96 18.17 2.76 -12.75
C ASN A 96 17.42 3.57 -11.68
N GLU A 97 16.69 4.62 -12.07
CA GLU A 97 15.78 5.34 -11.18
C GLU A 97 14.53 4.49 -10.94
N VAL A 98 14.22 4.21 -9.67
CA VAL A 98 13.11 3.33 -9.27
C VAL A 98 11.83 4.13 -9.08
N TYR A 99 10.79 3.73 -9.81
CA TYR A 99 9.48 4.39 -9.81
C TYR A 99 8.38 3.63 -9.07
N SER A 100 8.57 2.34 -8.83
CA SER A 100 7.60 1.52 -8.09
C SER A 100 8.31 0.40 -7.36
N ILE A 101 7.81 0.04 -6.18
CA ILE A 101 8.26 -1.15 -5.44
C ILE A 101 7.05 -1.97 -5.01
N MET A 102 7.21 -3.30 -5.05
CA MET A 102 6.28 -4.27 -4.51
C MET A 102 7.04 -5.29 -3.68
N THR A 103 6.56 -5.59 -2.47
CA THR A 103 7.18 -6.53 -1.54
C THR A 103 6.24 -7.65 -1.15
N PHE A 104 6.81 -8.84 -0.98
CA PHE A 104 6.11 -10.05 -0.60
C PHE A 104 6.74 -10.69 0.62
N GLY A 105 5.94 -11.32 1.46
CA GLY A 105 6.37 -12.09 2.62
C GLY A 105 5.52 -13.33 2.82
N LYS A 106 5.79 -14.09 3.89
CA LYS A 106 4.86 -15.14 4.31
C LYS A 106 3.56 -14.53 4.81
N SER A 107 2.44 -15.21 4.58
CA SER A 107 1.16 -14.77 5.14
C SER A 107 1.24 -14.71 6.67
N ARG A 108 0.87 -13.56 7.24
CA ARG A 108 0.99 -13.29 8.68
C ARG A 108 -0.17 -13.85 9.49
N PHE A 109 -1.34 -13.96 8.89
CA PHE A 109 -2.57 -14.31 9.60
C PHE A 109 -3.16 -15.66 9.19
N ASP A 110 -2.92 -16.12 7.95
CA ASP A 110 -3.39 -17.41 7.46
C ASP A 110 -2.21 -18.26 6.99
N LYS A 111 -1.88 -19.31 7.74
CA LYS A 111 -0.77 -20.22 7.45
C LYS A 111 -1.00 -21.11 6.22
N ASN A 112 -2.25 -21.23 5.76
CA ASN A 112 -2.60 -21.97 4.55
C ASN A 112 -2.31 -21.18 3.28
N ILE A 113 -2.11 -19.87 3.39
CA ILE A 113 -1.74 -18.98 2.28
C ILE A 113 -0.22 -18.86 2.21
N GLU A 114 0.33 -19.10 1.02
CA GLU A 114 1.78 -19.18 0.82
C GLU A 114 2.46 -17.81 0.98
N TYR A 115 1.92 -16.78 0.33
CA TYR A 115 2.49 -15.43 0.34
C TYR A 115 1.47 -14.34 0.67
N GLU A 116 1.99 -13.24 1.17
CA GLU A 116 1.26 -11.99 1.35
C GLU A 116 1.94 -10.89 0.52
N LEU A 117 1.16 -10.18 -0.31
CA LEU A 117 1.58 -8.91 -0.87
C LEU A 117 1.52 -7.88 0.26
N LEU A 118 2.70 -7.50 0.76
CA LEU A 118 2.85 -6.68 1.95
C LEU A 118 2.74 -5.19 1.67
N ARG A 119 3.46 -4.72 0.64
CA ARG A 119 3.54 -3.31 0.24
C ARG A 119 3.58 -3.17 -1.26
N PHE A 120 2.89 -2.15 -1.75
CA PHE A 120 3.04 -1.65 -3.10
C PHE A 120 2.89 -0.13 -3.08
N CYS A 121 3.86 0.58 -3.65
CA CYS A 121 3.75 2.01 -3.89
C CYS A 121 4.53 2.44 -5.14
N ASN A 122 4.11 3.56 -5.70
CA ASN A 122 4.89 4.32 -6.67
C ASN A 122 5.70 5.40 -5.93
N ALA A 123 6.73 5.94 -6.56
CA ALA A 123 7.38 7.17 -6.10
C ALA A 123 6.34 8.29 -5.97
N LYS A 124 6.50 9.15 -4.96
CA LYS A 124 5.59 10.28 -4.71
C LYS A 124 5.37 11.10 -5.98
N PHE A 125 4.13 11.52 -6.17
CA PHE A 125 3.66 12.31 -7.31
C PHE A 125 3.70 11.62 -8.68
N PHE A 126 4.11 10.36 -8.76
CA PHE A 126 4.04 9.55 -9.97
C PHE A 126 2.85 8.59 -9.94
N ASN A 127 2.16 8.51 -11.09
CA ASN A 127 1.16 7.47 -11.37
C ASN A 127 1.75 6.54 -12.43
N VAL A 128 2.32 5.42 -12.00
CA VAL A 128 2.92 4.42 -12.91
C VAL A 128 1.85 3.42 -13.33
N ARG A 129 1.21 3.70 -14.46
CA ARG A 129 0.12 2.87 -14.99
C ARG A 129 0.62 1.47 -15.35
N GLY A 130 -0.06 0.45 -14.83
CA GLY A 130 0.29 -0.96 -15.04
C GLY A 130 1.43 -1.46 -14.15
N ALA A 131 1.95 -0.65 -13.21
CA ALA A 131 3.05 -1.06 -12.33
C ALA A 131 2.70 -2.29 -11.49
N ALA A 132 1.56 -2.26 -10.81
CA ALA A 132 1.14 -3.37 -9.97
C ALA A 132 0.98 -4.67 -10.77
N SER A 133 0.31 -4.61 -11.92
CA SER A 133 0.13 -5.78 -12.79
C SER A 133 1.46 -6.34 -13.28
N LYS A 134 2.39 -5.46 -13.69
CA LYS A 134 3.70 -5.88 -14.20
C LYS A 134 4.55 -6.53 -13.12
N LEU A 135 4.59 -5.95 -11.91
CA LEU A 135 5.34 -6.49 -10.78
C LEU A 135 4.73 -7.82 -10.28
N MET A 136 3.39 -7.88 -10.20
CA MET A 136 2.67 -9.08 -9.79
C MET A 136 2.92 -10.23 -10.76
N SER A 137 2.72 -10.00 -12.07
CA SER A 137 2.98 -11.02 -13.11
C SER A 137 4.45 -11.45 -13.12
N GLY A 138 5.40 -10.55 -12.84
CA GLY A 138 6.81 -10.89 -12.68
C GLY A 138 7.05 -11.87 -11.53
N PHE A 139 6.45 -11.57 -10.37
CA PHE A 139 6.52 -12.44 -9.19
C PHE A 139 5.88 -13.81 -9.45
N GLU A 140 4.66 -13.83 -9.98
CA GLU A 140 3.92 -15.07 -10.30
C GLU A 140 4.68 -15.95 -11.31
N LYS A 141 5.24 -15.36 -12.34
CA LYS A 141 6.01 -16.07 -13.35
C LYS A 141 7.25 -16.77 -12.76
N TYR A 142 7.93 -16.11 -11.81
CA TYR A 142 9.18 -16.63 -11.24
C TYR A 142 8.92 -17.65 -10.12
N TYR A 143 8.03 -17.33 -9.16
CA TYR A 143 7.80 -18.16 -7.98
C TYR A 143 6.65 -19.16 -8.12
N LYS A 144 5.73 -18.94 -9.09
CA LYS A 144 4.54 -19.79 -9.30
C LYS A 144 3.78 -20.06 -8.00
N PRO A 145 3.43 -19.01 -7.24
CA PRO A 145 2.80 -19.16 -5.93
C PRO A 145 1.44 -19.87 -6.05
N LYS A 146 1.12 -20.76 -5.09
CA LYS A 146 -0.18 -21.44 -5.02
C LYS A 146 -1.28 -20.48 -4.58
N SER A 147 -0.93 -19.54 -3.71
CA SER A 147 -1.89 -18.56 -3.18
C SER A 147 -1.19 -17.30 -2.69
N ILE A 148 -1.85 -16.16 -2.87
CA ILE A 148 -1.38 -14.86 -2.40
C ILE A 148 -2.55 -14.12 -1.75
N ILE A 149 -2.35 -13.53 -0.59
CA ILE A 149 -3.31 -12.65 0.09
C ILE A 149 -2.78 -11.23 0.16
N SER A 150 -3.67 -10.26 0.31
CA SER A 150 -3.31 -8.88 0.66
C SER A 150 -4.45 -8.21 1.43
N TYR A 151 -4.12 -7.14 2.14
CA TYR A 151 -5.07 -6.38 2.96
C TYR A 151 -5.13 -4.93 2.50
N ALA A 152 -6.31 -4.51 2.04
CA ALA A 152 -6.56 -3.13 1.68
C ALA A 152 -6.90 -2.30 2.92
N ASN A 153 -6.19 -1.20 3.15
CA ASN A 153 -6.58 -0.27 4.19
C ASN A 153 -7.75 0.61 3.71
N ARG A 154 -8.88 0.51 4.38
CA ARG A 154 -10.12 1.21 4.02
C ARG A 154 -10.09 2.72 4.32
N ASP A 155 -9.10 3.23 5.04
CA ASP A 155 -8.93 4.66 5.25
C ASP A 155 -8.75 5.44 3.94
N TRP A 156 -8.16 4.76 2.89
CA TRP A 156 -7.89 5.41 1.59
C TRP A 156 -8.11 4.52 0.37
N SER A 157 -8.45 3.24 0.54
CA SER A 157 -8.57 2.28 -0.56
C SER A 157 -9.89 1.52 -0.52
N GLN A 158 -10.51 1.36 -1.68
CA GLN A 158 -11.67 0.49 -1.88
C GLN A 158 -11.28 -0.90 -2.42
N GLY A 159 -9.97 -1.20 -2.51
CA GLY A 159 -9.49 -2.48 -3.02
C GLY A 159 -9.45 -2.61 -4.56
N ASN A 160 -9.78 -1.56 -5.31
CA ASN A 160 -9.84 -1.60 -6.78
C ASN A 160 -8.53 -2.04 -7.43
N LEU A 161 -7.37 -1.69 -6.83
CA LEU A 161 -6.06 -2.14 -7.28
C LEU A 161 -5.98 -3.67 -7.27
N TYR A 162 -6.35 -4.28 -6.17
CA TYR A 162 -6.28 -5.74 -5.99
C TYR A 162 -7.19 -6.46 -6.99
N LYS A 163 -8.41 -5.98 -7.18
CA LYS A 163 -9.30 -6.49 -8.21
C LYS A 163 -8.68 -6.41 -9.60
N ALA A 164 -8.03 -5.29 -9.92
CA ALA A 164 -7.39 -5.07 -11.23
C ALA A 164 -6.18 -6.00 -11.49
N ILE A 165 -5.51 -6.49 -10.43
CA ILE A 165 -4.38 -7.44 -10.54
C ILE A 165 -4.79 -8.89 -10.23
N GLY A 166 -6.09 -9.21 -10.25
CA GLY A 166 -6.59 -10.58 -10.20
C GLY A 166 -6.96 -11.13 -8.83
N PHE A 167 -6.88 -10.34 -7.75
CA PHE A 167 -7.33 -10.79 -6.44
C PHE A 167 -8.86 -10.88 -6.38
N LYS A 168 -9.33 -11.92 -5.69
CA LYS A 168 -10.75 -12.06 -5.34
C LYS A 168 -10.97 -11.49 -3.94
N TYR A 169 -12.08 -10.78 -3.76
CA TYR A 169 -12.49 -10.32 -2.43
C TYR A 169 -12.82 -11.52 -1.56
N SER A 170 -12.32 -11.52 -0.34
CA SER A 170 -12.60 -12.56 0.67
C SER A 170 -13.58 -12.04 1.72
N HIS A 171 -13.11 -11.16 2.60
CA HIS A 171 -13.91 -10.63 3.71
C HIS A 171 -13.40 -9.26 4.17
N ILE A 172 -14.16 -8.60 5.03
CA ILE A 172 -13.71 -7.44 5.80
C ILE A 172 -13.07 -7.96 7.09
N ALA A 173 -11.79 -7.66 7.29
CA ALA A 173 -11.11 -7.98 8.55
C ALA A 173 -11.65 -7.11 9.70
N GLU A 174 -11.57 -7.64 10.93
CA GLU A 174 -11.90 -6.88 12.13
C GLU A 174 -11.10 -5.58 12.23
N PRO A 175 -11.69 -4.50 12.78
CA PRO A 175 -11.01 -3.24 12.95
C PRO A 175 -9.76 -3.40 13.82
N ASN A 176 -8.63 -2.91 13.33
CA ASN A 176 -7.41 -2.84 14.12
C ASN A 176 -7.37 -1.52 14.90
N TYR A 177 -6.69 -1.51 16.04
CA TYR A 177 -6.47 -0.33 16.85
C TYR A 177 -4.99 -0.15 17.17
N PHE A 178 -4.61 1.08 17.51
CA PHE A 178 -3.29 1.45 17.96
C PHE A 178 -3.40 2.47 19.08
N TYR A 179 -2.37 2.55 19.89
CA TYR A 179 -2.26 3.58 20.93
C TYR A 179 -1.53 4.80 20.38
N ILE A 180 -1.86 5.96 20.91
CA ILE A 180 -1.19 7.23 20.61
C ILE A 180 -0.65 7.75 21.94
N ASP A 181 0.64 8.13 21.98
CA ASP A 181 1.24 8.78 23.13
C ASP A 181 0.89 10.28 23.20
N CYS A 182 1.31 10.95 24.28
CA CYS A 182 1.08 12.38 24.46
C CYS A 182 1.77 13.27 23.42
N ASN A 183 2.75 12.73 22.68
CA ASN A 183 3.43 13.42 21.56
C ASN A 183 2.84 13.05 20.20
N PHE A 184 1.66 12.44 20.15
CA PHE A 184 0.99 11.96 18.94
C PHE A 184 1.75 10.89 18.14
N ASN A 185 2.69 10.16 18.78
CA ASN A 185 3.35 9.02 18.14
C ASN A 185 2.48 7.77 18.26
N ILE A 186 2.42 7.00 17.18
CA ILE A 186 1.72 5.72 17.20
C ILE A 186 2.61 4.68 17.90
N ILE A 187 2.11 4.16 19.02
CA ILE A 187 2.72 3.04 19.73
C ILE A 187 2.22 1.76 19.08
N LYS A 188 3.14 0.98 18.51
CA LYS A 188 2.81 -0.34 17.97
C LYS A 188 2.44 -1.27 19.11
N ARG A 189 1.36 -2.02 18.93
CA ARG A 189 0.99 -3.10 19.83
C ARG A 189 2.15 -4.13 19.87
N GLN A 190 2.65 -4.44 21.05
CA GLN A 190 3.52 -5.60 21.23
C GLN A 190 2.66 -6.85 20.98
N GLN A 191 3.09 -7.66 20.03
CA GLN A 191 2.50 -8.98 19.74
C GLN A 191 3.23 -10.04 20.54
#